data_4c374bb2260bae125772c790d3e2d438
#
_entry.id   4c374bb2260bae125772c790d3e2d438
#
_cell.length_a   1.000
_cell.length_b   1.000
_cell.length_c   1.000
_cell.angle_alpha   90.00
_cell.angle_beta   90.00
_cell.angle_gamma   90.00
#
_symmetry.space_group_name_H-M   'P 1'
#
loop_
_entity.id
_entity.type
_entity.pdbx_description
1 polymer ?
#
loop_
_entity_poly.entity_id
_entity_poly.type
_entity_poly.pdbx_seq_one_letter_code
_entity_poly.pdbx_strand_id
1 'polypeptide(L)'
;MDFNKCVSELKELIEDIRSAAHKAHADVNQFYGSDKPYSYHLDSVVEYVIKYGHLVCDCQEDILPLFFGAYFHDSIEDARLTYNDVTKKAIAIGLTEKQAYMAAEIVYALTNDKGRTREERAGEQYYKGIRNTPYAPFCKMCDRLANLAFSAQMADSSNRYMSEVY
;
A
#
# COMPACT_ATOMS: atom_id res chain seq x y z
N MET A 1 12.44 -11.52 -16.84
CA MET A 1 13.03 -10.63 -15.82
C MET A 1 13.16 -11.39 -14.50
N ASP A 2 14.26 -11.18 -13.78
CA ASP A 2 14.42 -11.69 -12.42
C ASP A 2 13.95 -10.61 -11.44
N PHE A 3 12.76 -10.80 -10.90
CA PHE A 3 12.11 -9.84 -9.99
C PHE A 3 12.97 -9.55 -8.76
N ASN A 4 13.46 -10.59 -8.10
CA ASN A 4 14.23 -10.42 -6.87
C ASN A 4 15.55 -9.69 -7.11
N LYS A 5 16.21 -9.96 -8.23
CA LYS A 5 17.42 -9.25 -8.62
C LYS A 5 17.14 -7.77 -8.87
N CYS A 6 16.08 -7.46 -9.61
CA CYS A 6 15.69 -6.07 -9.89
C CYS A 6 15.32 -5.31 -8.61
N VAL A 7 14.60 -5.95 -7.69
CA VAL A 7 14.28 -5.35 -6.37
C VAL A 7 15.57 -5.04 -5.61
N SER A 8 16.53 -5.95 -5.61
CA SER A 8 17.83 -5.73 -4.95
C SER A 8 18.59 -4.56 -5.56
N GLU A 9 18.56 -4.42 -6.89
CA GLU A 9 19.21 -3.31 -7.59
C GLU A 9 18.55 -1.96 -7.29
N LEU A 10 17.25 -1.95 -7.00
CA LEU A 10 16.47 -0.75 -6.72
C LEU A 10 16.29 -0.47 -5.22
N LYS A 11 17.02 -1.18 -4.37
CA LYS A 11 16.82 -1.13 -2.91
C LYS A 11 16.92 0.27 -2.31
N GLU A 12 17.79 1.13 -2.84
CA GLU A 12 17.95 2.50 -2.32
C GLU A 12 16.72 3.34 -2.59
N LEU A 13 16.20 3.28 -3.82
CA LEU A 13 14.95 3.98 -4.16
C LEU A 13 13.76 3.42 -3.39
N ILE A 14 13.69 2.11 -3.22
CA ILE A 14 12.64 1.48 -2.42
C ILE A 14 12.73 1.93 -0.97
N GLU A 15 13.93 2.06 -0.41
CA GLU A 15 14.11 2.59 0.95
C GLU A 15 13.68 4.06 1.06
N ASP A 16 13.93 4.87 0.03
CA ASP A 16 13.46 6.26 -0.01
C ASP A 16 11.92 6.31 -0.03
N ILE A 17 11.29 5.42 -0.79
CA ILE A 17 9.83 5.28 -0.80
C ILE A 17 9.32 4.90 0.60
N ARG A 18 9.95 3.91 1.21
CA ARG A 18 9.62 3.44 2.57
C ARG A 18 9.68 4.58 3.58
N SER A 19 10.78 5.31 3.60
CA SER A 19 10.99 6.43 4.53
C SER A 19 9.94 7.53 4.34
N ALA A 20 9.62 7.87 3.11
CA ALA A 20 8.61 8.88 2.81
C ALA A 20 7.22 8.45 3.27
N ALA A 21 6.86 7.17 3.07
CA ALA A 21 5.57 6.64 3.53
C ALA A 21 5.48 6.60 5.05
N HIS A 22 6.53 6.14 5.73
CA HIS A 22 6.60 6.15 7.18
C HIS A 22 6.39 7.55 7.74
N LYS A 23 7.07 8.54 7.16
CA LYS A 23 6.95 9.94 7.58
C LYS A 23 5.54 10.47 7.38
N ALA A 24 4.90 10.19 6.24
CA ALA A 24 3.55 10.68 5.95
C ALA A 24 2.55 10.23 7.02
N HIS A 25 2.60 8.98 7.46
CA HIS A 25 1.71 8.46 8.49
C HIS A 25 2.12 8.93 9.90
N ALA A 26 3.40 9.05 10.18
CA ALA A 26 3.89 9.58 11.45
C ALA A 26 3.48 11.04 11.65
N ASP A 27 3.50 11.84 10.60
CA ASP A 27 3.11 13.25 10.65
C ASP A 27 1.63 13.45 11.06
N VAL A 28 0.79 12.45 10.90
CA VAL A 28 -0.62 12.49 11.33
C VAL A 28 -0.87 11.62 12.59
N ASN A 29 0.19 11.16 13.24
CA ASN A 29 0.13 10.35 14.46
C ASN A 29 -0.73 9.10 14.33
N GLN A 30 -0.66 8.42 13.20
CA GLN A 30 -1.44 7.22 12.95
C GLN A 30 -0.75 5.99 13.55
N PHE A 31 -1.57 5.14 14.19
CA PHE A 31 -1.12 3.88 14.79
C PHE A 31 -1.83 2.69 14.14
N TYR A 32 -1.24 1.51 14.30
CA TYR A 32 -1.80 0.25 13.84
C TYR A 32 -2.07 -0.65 15.03
N GLY A 33 -3.30 -1.17 15.12
CA GLY A 33 -3.73 -1.85 16.33
C GLY A 33 -3.81 -0.86 17.49
N SER A 34 -3.38 -1.26 18.69
CA SER A 34 -3.45 -0.42 19.88
C SER A 34 -2.15 0.34 20.19
N ASP A 35 -0.99 -0.16 19.74
CA ASP A 35 0.30 0.33 20.18
C ASP A 35 1.40 0.36 19.12
N LYS A 36 1.14 -0.13 17.89
CA LYS A 36 2.17 -0.16 16.85
C LYS A 36 2.14 1.12 16.03
N PRO A 37 3.30 1.67 15.61
CA PRO A 37 3.29 2.73 14.60
C PRO A 37 2.73 2.18 13.29
N TYR A 38 2.11 3.04 12.48
CA TYR A 38 1.50 2.60 11.22
C TYR A 38 2.53 2.03 10.24
N SER A 39 3.78 2.45 10.36
CA SER A 39 4.90 1.87 9.59
C SER A 39 5.01 0.34 9.74
N TYR A 40 4.62 -0.20 10.89
CA TYR A 40 4.58 -1.65 11.10
C TYR A 40 3.67 -2.34 10.07
N HIS A 41 2.47 -1.79 9.85
CA HIS A 41 1.53 -2.31 8.86
C HIS A 41 2.09 -2.17 7.44
N LEU A 42 2.63 -0.99 7.09
CA LEU A 42 3.18 -0.75 5.76
C LEU A 42 4.32 -1.72 5.44
N ASP A 43 5.23 -1.91 6.38
CA ASP A 43 6.33 -2.86 6.19
C ASP A 43 5.82 -4.30 6.04
N SER A 44 4.78 -4.68 6.79
CA SER A 44 4.15 -6.00 6.67
C SER A 44 3.54 -6.22 5.29
N VAL A 45 2.86 -5.21 4.75
CA VAL A 45 2.29 -5.28 3.39
C VAL A 45 3.40 -5.52 2.37
N VAL A 46 4.49 -4.76 2.47
CA VAL A 46 5.58 -4.84 1.50
C VAL A 46 6.37 -6.15 1.61
N GLU A 47 6.44 -6.77 2.79
CA GLU A 47 7.00 -8.11 2.91
C GLU A 47 6.27 -9.11 1.99
N TYR A 48 4.94 -9.00 1.88
CA TYR A 48 4.16 -9.83 0.95
C TYR A 48 4.39 -9.44 -0.51
N VAL A 49 4.62 -8.15 -0.80
CA VAL A 49 5.00 -7.73 -2.15
C VAL A 49 6.34 -8.36 -2.54
N ILE A 50 7.32 -8.36 -1.66
CA ILE A 50 8.63 -8.97 -1.90
C ILE A 50 8.49 -10.48 -2.12
N LYS A 51 7.67 -11.13 -1.32
CA LYS A 51 7.50 -12.58 -1.36
C LYS A 51 6.77 -13.06 -2.62
N TYR A 52 5.75 -12.36 -3.06
CA TYR A 52 4.85 -12.80 -4.13
C TYR A 52 4.87 -11.94 -5.39
N GLY A 53 5.59 -10.82 -5.39
CA GLY A 53 5.60 -9.89 -6.53
C GLY A 53 6.07 -10.52 -7.84
N HIS A 54 6.95 -11.51 -7.75
CA HIS A 54 7.44 -12.24 -8.93
C HIS A 54 6.32 -12.95 -9.69
N LEU A 55 5.18 -13.22 -9.05
CA LEU A 55 4.04 -13.89 -9.69
C LEU A 55 3.23 -12.94 -10.58
N VAL A 56 3.32 -11.63 -10.35
CA VAL A 56 2.47 -10.63 -11.03
C VAL A 56 3.25 -9.58 -11.80
N CYS A 57 4.52 -9.35 -11.49
CA CYS A 57 5.33 -8.30 -12.07
C CYS A 57 6.48 -8.90 -12.88
N ASP A 58 6.42 -8.73 -14.19
CA ASP A 58 7.45 -9.20 -15.14
C ASP A 58 8.10 -8.04 -15.92
N CYS A 59 7.80 -6.82 -15.56
CA CYS A 59 8.31 -5.61 -16.21
C CYS A 59 9.12 -4.78 -15.19
N GLN A 60 10.40 -4.53 -15.50
CA GLN A 60 11.28 -3.80 -14.59
C GLN A 60 10.79 -2.39 -14.29
N GLU A 61 10.18 -1.72 -15.28
CA GLU A 61 9.63 -0.37 -15.08
C GLU A 61 8.50 -0.31 -14.08
N ASP A 62 7.81 -1.43 -13.84
CA ASP A 62 6.65 -1.48 -12.95
C ASP A 62 7.01 -1.72 -11.49
N ILE A 63 8.27 -2.07 -11.19
CA ILE A 63 8.70 -2.40 -9.83
C ILE A 63 8.53 -1.20 -8.88
N LEU A 64 9.06 -0.05 -9.25
CA LEU A 64 8.95 1.15 -8.40
C LEU A 64 7.49 1.59 -8.21
N PRO A 65 6.64 1.64 -9.25
CA PRO A 65 5.22 1.93 -9.04
C PRO A 65 4.52 0.93 -8.13
N LEU A 66 4.84 -0.35 -8.25
CA LEU A 66 4.27 -1.40 -7.41
C LEU A 66 4.63 -1.18 -5.93
N PHE A 67 5.92 -0.98 -5.62
CA PHE A 67 6.36 -0.73 -4.26
C PHE A 67 5.82 0.59 -3.72
N PHE A 68 5.81 1.64 -4.54
CA PHE A 68 5.24 2.93 -4.14
C PHE A 68 3.76 2.78 -3.82
N GLY A 69 3.01 2.12 -4.69
CA GLY A 69 1.58 1.88 -4.49
C GLY A 69 1.31 1.12 -3.20
N ALA A 70 2.11 0.11 -2.90
CA ALA A 70 1.97 -0.67 -1.67
C ALA A 70 2.29 0.15 -0.42
N TYR A 71 3.39 0.89 -0.41
CA TYR A 71 3.75 1.74 0.73
C TYR A 71 2.77 2.88 0.97
N PHE A 72 2.21 3.47 -0.09
CA PHE A 72 1.33 4.64 0.00
C PHE A 72 -0.16 4.29 -0.12
N HIS A 73 -0.52 2.99 -0.11
CA HIS A 73 -1.90 2.58 -0.40
C HIS A 73 -2.96 3.23 0.51
N ASP A 74 -2.62 3.55 1.75
CA ASP A 74 -3.52 4.20 2.71
C ASP A 74 -3.28 5.71 2.84
N SER A 75 -2.37 6.29 2.05
CA SER A 75 -1.93 7.67 2.27
C SER A 75 -3.00 8.71 1.99
N ILE A 76 -3.85 8.51 1.00
CA ILE A 76 -4.96 9.41 0.71
C ILE A 76 -6.02 9.29 1.79
N GLU A 77 -6.36 8.06 2.16
CA GLU A 77 -7.42 7.78 3.13
C GLU A 77 -7.03 8.20 4.55
N ASP A 78 -5.80 7.88 4.97
CA ASP A 78 -5.39 7.96 6.36
C ASP A 78 -4.33 9.03 6.64
N ALA A 79 -3.47 9.37 5.68
CA ALA A 79 -2.40 10.34 5.87
C ALA A 79 -2.69 11.71 5.27
N ARG A 80 -3.91 11.94 4.83
CA ARG A 80 -4.40 13.24 4.31
C ARG A 80 -3.68 13.73 3.06
N LEU A 81 -3.10 12.84 2.28
CA LEU A 81 -2.51 13.20 1.00
C LEU A 81 -3.59 13.23 -0.09
N THR A 82 -3.38 14.10 -1.08
CA THR A 82 -4.20 14.10 -2.30
C THR A 82 -3.54 13.25 -3.38
N TYR A 83 -4.27 12.97 -4.44
CA TYR A 83 -3.73 12.33 -5.63
C TYR A 83 -2.49 13.07 -6.16
N ASN A 84 -2.58 14.40 -6.21
CA ASN A 84 -1.45 15.23 -6.67
C ASN A 84 -0.26 15.17 -5.73
N ASP A 85 -0.49 15.10 -4.43
CA ASP A 85 0.59 14.95 -3.45
C ASP A 85 1.34 13.63 -3.65
N VAL A 86 0.61 12.55 -3.90
CA VAL A 86 1.19 11.22 -4.17
C VAL A 86 2.07 11.28 -5.43
N THR A 87 1.56 11.87 -6.50
CA THR A 87 2.30 12.03 -7.76
C THR A 87 3.58 12.84 -7.56
N LYS A 88 3.49 13.97 -6.85
CA LYS A 88 4.65 14.83 -6.58
C LYS A 88 5.71 14.10 -5.75
N LYS A 89 5.30 13.36 -4.74
CA LYS A 89 6.23 12.59 -3.90
C LYS A 89 6.95 11.52 -4.72
N ALA A 90 6.24 10.83 -5.59
CA ALA A 90 6.82 9.81 -6.46
C ALA A 90 7.89 10.42 -7.38
N ILE A 91 7.60 11.53 -8.02
CA ILE A 91 8.55 12.23 -8.90
C ILE A 91 9.76 12.73 -8.10
N ALA A 92 9.53 13.31 -6.91
CA ALA A 92 10.61 13.81 -6.06
C ALA A 92 11.57 12.71 -5.62
N ILE A 93 11.10 11.48 -5.44
CA ILE A 93 11.94 10.32 -5.08
C ILE A 93 12.76 9.85 -6.28
N GLY A 94 12.24 10.00 -7.50
CA GLY A 94 12.96 9.60 -8.71
C GLY A 94 12.19 8.74 -9.68
N LEU A 95 10.89 8.53 -9.46
CA LEU A 95 10.05 7.85 -10.44
C LEU A 95 9.87 8.75 -11.67
N THR A 96 9.73 8.14 -12.85
CA THR A 96 9.36 8.87 -14.06
C THR A 96 7.89 9.32 -13.96
N GLU A 97 7.48 10.25 -14.81
CA GLU A 97 6.08 10.69 -14.85
C GLU A 97 5.12 9.53 -15.08
N LYS A 98 5.47 8.60 -15.97
CA LYS A 98 4.67 7.41 -16.25
C LYS A 98 4.58 6.50 -15.03
N GLN A 99 5.69 6.28 -14.35
CA GLN A 99 5.73 5.48 -13.12
C GLN A 99 4.94 6.15 -12.00
N ALA A 100 5.08 7.47 -11.85
CA ALA A 100 4.34 8.23 -10.83
C ALA A 100 2.83 8.18 -11.08
N TYR A 101 2.39 8.25 -12.34
CA TYR A 101 0.99 8.09 -12.70
C TYR A 101 0.47 6.70 -12.32
N MET A 102 1.21 5.65 -12.68
CA MET A 102 0.83 4.27 -12.33
C MET A 102 0.72 4.10 -10.80
N ALA A 103 1.71 4.63 -10.05
CA ALA A 103 1.72 4.56 -8.60
C ALA A 103 0.51 5.28 -7.99
N ALA A 104 0.21 6.49 -8.46
CA ALA A 104 -0.93 7.28 -7.96
C ALA A 104 -2.26 6.60 -8.28
N GLU A 105 -2.38 5.96 -9.43
CA GLU A 105 -3.58 5.19 -9.79
C GLU A 105 -3.79 3.99 -8.87
N ILE A 106 -2.73 3.29 -8.48
CA ILE A 106 -2.81 2.20 -7.52
C ILE A 106 -3.32 2.73 -6.17
N VAL A 107 -2.70 3.80 -5.66
CA VAL A 107 -3.10 4.40 -4.38
C VAL A 107 -4.55 4.87 -4.42
N TYR A 108 -4.94 5.55 -5.49
CA TYR A 108 -6.31 6.03 -5.64
C TYR A 108 -7.33 4.89 -5.70
N ALA A 109 -7.02 3.82 -6.43
CA ALA A 109 -7.90 2.66 -6.53
C ALA A 109 -8.13 2.00 -5.17
N LEU A 110 -7.14 2.03 -4.28
CA LEU A 110 -7.22 1.43 -2.95
C LEU A 110 -7.83 2.38 -1.90
N THR A 111 -8.15 3.61 -2.28
CA THR A 111 -8.81 4.59 -1.41
C THR A 111 -10.31 4.36 -1.43
N ASN A 112 -10.92 4.09 -0.28
CA ASN A 112 -12.34 3.76 -0.17
C ASN A 112 -13.18 4.75 0.65
N ASP A 113 -12.76 6.00 0.73
CA ASP A 113 -13.46 7.06 1.47
C ASP A 113 -14.52 7.81 0.65
N LYS A 114 -14.92 7.27 -0.50
CA LYS A 114 -15.79 7.96 -1.48
C LYS A 114 -17.29 7.84 -1.17
N GLY A 115 -17.66 7.07 -0.16
CA GLY A 115 -19.06 6.88 0.22
C GLY A 115 -19.36 7.38 1.62
N ARG A 116 -20.65 7.52 1.93
CA ARG A 116 -21.13 7.98 3.24
C ARG A 116 -21.12 6.88 4.28
N THR A 117 -21.35 5.63 3.86
CA THR A 117 -21.37 4.47 4.75
C THR A 117 -20.23 3.52 4.41
N ARG A 118 -19.96 2.57 5.32
CA ARG A 118 -18.96 1.53 5.08
C ARG A 118 -19.34 0.67 3.88
N GLU A 119 -20.63 0.34 3.72
CA GLU A 119 -21.14 -0.44 2.60
C GLU A 119 -20.93 0.29 1.28
N GLU A 120 -21.20 1.60 1.22
CA GLU A 120 -20.96 2.40 0.02
C GLU A 120 -19.47 2.47 -0.32
N ARG A 121 -18.61 2.69 0.70
CA ARG A 121 -17.17 2.79 0.49
C ARG A 121 -16.53 1.48 0.05
N ALA A 122 -17.04 0.34 0.53
CA ALA A 122 -16.55 -1.00 0.19
C ALA A 122 -17.44 -1.71 -0.83
N GLY A 123 -18.25 -0.97 -1.61
CA GLY A 123 -19.20 -1.53 -2.56
C GLY A 123 -18.59 -1.86 -3.91
N GLU A 124 -19.47 -2.18 -4.87
CA GLU A 124 -19.10 -2.66 -6.20
C GLU A 124 -18.21 -1.67 -6.97
N GLN A 125 -18.44 -0.37 -6.86
CA GLN A 125 -17.63 0.64 -7.56
C GLN A 125 -16.19 0.63 -7.07
N TYR A 126 -15.98 0.47 -5.78
CA TYR A 126 -14.65 0.37 -5.19
C TYR A 126 -13.90 -0.85 -5.74
N TYR A 127 -14.53 -2.02 -5.70
CA TYR A 127 -13.89 -3.26 -6.19
C TYR A 127 -13.71 -3.25 -7.71
N LYS A 128 -14.62 -2.63 -8.45
CA LYS A 128 -14.47 -2.46 -9.89
C LYS A 128 -13.24 -1.60 -10.23
N GLY A 129 -13.03 -0.51 -9.49
CA GLY A 129 -11.86 0.33 -9.64
C GLY A 129 -10.57 -0.43 -9.39
N ILE A 130 -10.55 -1.26 -8.34
CA ILE A 130 -9.38 -2.10 -8.04
C ILE A 130 -9.13 -3.09 -9.19
N ARG A 131 -10.16 -3.80 -9.65
CA ARG A 131 -10.02 -4.78 -10.74
C ARG A 131 -9.49 -4.16 -12.03
N ASN A 132 -9.82 -2.91 -12.29
CA ASN A 132 -9.46 -2.22 -13.52
C ASN A 132 -8.11 -1.48 -13.45
N THR A 133 -7.44 -1.50 -12.31
CA THR A 133 -6.16 -0.80 -12.13
C THR A 133 -5.03 -1.81 -11.99
N PRO A 134 -4.00 -1.76 -12.88
CA PRO A 134 -2.88 -2.68 -12.79
C PRO A 134 -2.21 -2.69 -11.42
N TYR A 135 -1.95 -3.88 -10.88
CA TYR A 135 -1.35 -4.16 -9.59
C TYR A 135 -2.20 -3.82 -8.36
N ALA A 136 -3.31 -3.08 -8.51
CA ALA A 136 -4.16 -2.76 -7.36
C ALA A 136 -4.76 -4.01 -6.70
N PRO A 137 -5.25 -5.03 -7.44
CA PRO A 137 -5.71 -6.26 -6.80
C PRO A 137 -4.62 -6.96 -5.98
N PHE A 138 -3.41 -6.99 -6.51
CA PHE A 138 -2.27 -7.60 -5.81
C PHE A 138 -1.93 -6.83 -4.53
N CYS A 139 -1.85 -5.50 -4.59
CA CYS A 139 -1.59 -4.67 -3.41
C CYS A 139 -2.69 -4.85 -2.36
N LYS A 140 -3.96 -4.92 -2.79
CA LYS A 140 -5.08 -5.17 -1.88
C LYS A 140 -4.95 -6.54 -1.21
N MET A 141 -4.52 -7.55 -1.95
CA MET A 141 -4.28 -8.88 -1.38
C MET A 141 -3.16 -8.85 -0.34
N CYS A 142 -2.06 -8.15 -0.62
CA CYS A 142 -0.95 -8.01 0.34
C CYS A 142 -1.41 -7.29 1.61
N ASP A 143 -2.23 -6.26 1.49
CA ASP A 143 -2.85 -5.56 2.61
C ASP A 143 -3.70 -6.52 3.45
N ARG A 144 -4.56 -7.31 2.81
CA ARG A 144 -5.39 -8.31 3.49
C ARG A 144 -4.55 -9.37 4.21
N LEU A 145 -3.51 -9.88 3.57
CA LEU A 145 -2.62 -10.87 4.18
C LEU A 145 -1.92 -10.30 5.41
N ALA A 146 -1.45 -9.06 5.35
CA ALA A 146 -0.82 -8.39 6.49
C ALA A 146 -1.81 -8.23 7.65
N ASN A 147 -3.04 -7.82 7.36
CA ASN A 147 -4.08 -7.67 8.38
C ASN A 147 -4.48 -9.02 9.00
N LEU A 148 -4.60 -10.06 8.19
CA LEU A 148 -4.92 -11.40 8.67
C LEU A 148 -3.80 -11.95 9.57
N ALA A 149 -2.54 -11.77 9.18
CA ALA A 149 -1.40 -12.22 9.98
C ALA A 149 -1.35 -11.49 11.33
N PHE A 150 -1.59 -10.18 11.34
CA PHE A 150 -1.66 -9.39 12.58
C PHE A 150 -2.82 -9.84 13.45
N SER A 151 -4.00 -10.04 12.86
CA SER A 151 -5.18 -10.51 13.56
C SER A 151 -4.94 -11.88 14.21
N ALA A 152 -4.26 -12.79 13.52
CA ALA A 152 -3.93 -14.10 14.07
C ALA A 152 -2.98 -13.99 15.28
N GLN A 153 -1.99 -13.08 15.22
CA GLN A 153 -1.09 -12.81 16.35
C GLN A 153 -1.84 -12.24 17.55
N MET A 154 -2.93 -11.47 17.32
CA MET A 154 -3.73 -10.82 18.33
C MET A 154 -4.94 -11.63 18.78
N ALA A 155 -5.14 -12.84 18.25
CA ALA A 155 -6.31 -13.68 18.55
C ALA A 155 -6.46 -13.98 20.05
N ASP A 156 -5.33 -14.10 20.77
CA ASP A 156 -5.31 -14.34 22.22
C ASP A 156 -5.25 -13.06 23.05
N SER A 157 -5.36 -11.89 22.38
CA SER A 157 -5.31 -10.58 23.03
C SER A 157 -6.70 -9.94 23.08
N SER A 158 -6.82 -8.78 23.75
CA SER A 158 -8.05 -8.03 23.85
C SER A 158 -8.43 -7.25 22.59
N ASN A 159 -7.69 -7.36 21.50
CA ASN A 159 -7.97 -6.61 20.26
C ASN A 159 -9.01 -7.34 19.41
N ARG A 160 -10.27 -7.32 19.86
CA ARG A 160 -11.40 -7.98 19.20
C ARG A 160 -11.68 -7.41 17.82
N TYR A 161 -11.45 -6.12 17.62
CA TYR A 161 -11.72 -5.48 16.32
C TYR A 161 -10.96 -6.15 15.19
N MET A 162 -9.62 -6.29 15.33
CA MET A 162 -8.80 -6.91 14.30
C MET A 162 -9.17 -8.38 14.09
N SER A 163 -9.45 -9.09 15.15
CA SER A 163 -9.82 -10.51 15.11
C SER A 163 -11.19 -10.73 14.46
N GLU A 164 -12.15 -9.83 14.64
CA GLU A 164 -13.51 -9.95 14.07
C GLU A 164 -13.60 -9.42 12.63
N VAL A 165 -12.79 -8.41 12.26
CA VAL A 165 -12.81 -7.82 10.91
C VAL A 165 -12.00 -8.65 9.92
N TYR A 166 -10.90 -9.22 10.35
CA TYR A 166 -9.97 -9.98 9.53
C TYR A 166 -9.82 -11.40 10.05
#